data_ba708b37a658bc80164536cb329ffc82
#
_entry.id   ba708b37a658bc80164536cb329ffc82
#
_cell.length_a   1.000
_cell.length_b   1.000
_cell.length_c   1.000
_cell.angle_alpha   90.00
_cell.angle_beta   90.00
_cell.angle_gamma   90.00
#
_symmetry.space_group_name_H-M   'P 1'
#
loop_
_entity.id
_entity.type
_entity.pdbx_description
1 polymer ?
#
loop_
_entity_poly.entity_id
_entity_poly.type
_entity_poly.pdbx_seq_one_letter_code
_entity_poly.pdbx_strand_id
1 'polypeptide(L)'
;MSGAGRHILILGGTTEARRLAAELAADPALRVTSSLAGRVAEPRLLPGQVRIGGFGGPEGLARWLREQQVDALIDATHPFAGTISFNAAQAAADVHVPLLAVRRPGWVATEGDHWHDVASLEGAAEALPALGERAFLTTGRMGLAAFAHLEHMWFLVRSVDAPEPPMPPRMETLLDRGPFTVEGERELLRRHAVDVLVTKDSGAAATAAKLVAAREAGVPVLVVRRPPVPQGVPEVAGPAEAVEWVRRLFPRSRPFP
;
A
#
# COMPACT_ATOMS: atom_id res chain seq x y z
N MET A 1 -34.25 -17.50 -13.77
CA MET A 1 -33.18 -17.89 -12.82
C MET A 1 -32.11 -16.80 -12.89
N SER A 2 -32.08 -15.92 -11.88
CA SER A 2 -31.08 -14.86 -11.81
C SER A 2 -29.71 -15.54 -11.58
N GLY A 3 -28.87 -15.60 -12.60
CA GLY A 3 -27.50 -16.08 -12.43
C GLY A 3 -26.80 -15.21 -11.42
N ALA A 4 -26.26 -15.83 -10.36
CA ALA A 4 -25.43 -15.12 -9.40
C ALA A 4 -24.32 -14.39 -10.16
N GLY A 5 -24.22 -13.06 -10.00
CA GLY A 5 -23.18 -12.27 -10.66
C GLY A 5 -21.78 -12.77 -10.35
N ARG A 6 -20.81 -12.54 -11.25
CA ARG A 6 -19.42 -12.94 -11.06
C ARG A 6 -18.83 -12.32 -9.81
N HIS A 7 -18.21 -13.10 -8.95
CA HIS A 7 -17.67 -12.63 -7.69
C HIS A 7 -16.19 -12.24 -7.80
N ILE A 8 -15.90 -10.98 -7.59
CA ILE A 8 -14.55 -10.43 -7.60
C ILE A 8 -14.12 -10.12 -6.17
N LEU A 9 -13.02 -10.71 -5.71
CA LEU A 9 -12.36 -10.33 -4.46
C LEU A 9 -11.24 -9.34 -4.75
N ILE A 10 -11.27 -8.19 -4.08
CA ILE A 10 -10.20 -7.18 -4.13
C ILE A 10 -9.50 -7.16 -2.77
N LEU A 11 -8.22 -7.52 -2.72
CA LEU A 11 -7.36 -7.26 -1.57
C LEU A 11 -6.98 -5.78 -1.62
N GLY A 12 -7.38 -5.02 -0.61
CA GLY A 12 -7.42 -3.57 -0.67
C GLY A 12 -6.60 -2.85 0.39
N GLY A 13 -6.97 -1.60 0.63
CA GLY A 13 -6.32 -0.68 1.56
C GLY A 13 -5.62 0.51 0.88
N THR A 14 -5.63 0.58 -0.44
CA THR A 14 -5.05 1.67 -1.25
C THR A 14 -6.13 2.53 -1.90
N THR A 15 -5.72 3.67 -2.47
CA THR A 15 -6.62 4.51 -3.28
C THR A 15 -7.02 3.82 -4.56
N GLU A 16 -6.10 3.06 -5.17
CA GLU A 16 -6.33 2.29 -6.38
C GLU A 16 -7.39 1.20 -6.13
N ALA A 17 -7.27 0.46 -5.02
CA ALA A 17 -8.27 -0.53 -4.62
C ALA A 17 -9.66 0.06 -4.45
N ARG A 18 -9.76 1.27 -3.86
CA ARG A 18 -11.06 1.95 -3.70
C ARG A 18 -11.68 2.36 -5.03
N ARG A 19 -10.88 2.94 -5.94
CA ARG A 19 -11.34 3.31 -7.29
C ARG A 19 -11.79 2.08 -8.06
N LEU A 20 -10.99 1.02 -8.04
CA LEU A 20 -11.33 -0.24 -8.69
C LEU A 20 -12.64 -0.83 -8.15
N ALA A 21 -12.81 -0.88 -6.82
CA ALA A 21 -14.04 -1.36 -6.21
C ALA A 21 -15.26 -0.54 -6.62
N ALA A 22 -15.14 0.79 -6.71
CA ALA A 22 -16.21 1.66 -7.14
C ALA A 22 -16.60 1.42 -8.61
N GLU A 23 -15.62 1.28 -9.50
CA GLU A 23 -15.86 1.03 -10.91
C GLU A 23 -16.49 -0.35 -11.17
N LEU A 24 -15.97 -1.41 -10.50
CA LEU A 24 -16.52 -2.75 -10.67
C LEU A 24 -17.89 -2.92 -10.02
N ALA A 25 -18.13 -2.30 -8.85
CA ALA A 25 -19.43 -2.38 -8.18
C ALA A 25 -20.57 -1.65 -8.92
N ALA A 26 -20.23 -0.77 -9.85
CA ALA A 26 -21.22 -0.13 -10.73
C ALA A 26 -21.78 -1.10 -11.78
N ASP A 27 -21.16 -2.26 -12.01
CA ASP A 27 -21.66 -3.29 -12.91
C ASP A 27 -22.57 -4.27 -12.15
N PRO A 28 -23.88 -4.32 -12.42
CA PRO A 28 -24.81 -5.21 -11.72
C PRO A 28 -24.57 -6.70 -11.98
N ALA A 29 -23.78 -7.05 -13.01
CA ALA A 29 -23.36 -8.42 -13.28
C ALA A 29 -22.22 -8.89 -12.38
N LEU A 30 -21.61 -7.99 -11.58
CA LEU A 30 -20.52 -8.29 -10.68
C LEU A 30 -20.93 -8.19 -9.22
N ARG A 31 -20.49 -9.14 -8.43
CA ARG A 31 -20.47 -9.07 -6.97
C ARG A 31 -19.06 -8.72 -6.52
N VAL A 32 -18.86 -7.58 -5.90
CA VAL A 32 -17.54 -7.11 -5.49
C VAL A 32 -17.40 -7.19 -3.98
N THR A 33 -16.36 -7.85 -3.51
CA THR A 33 -15.96 -7.88 -2.10
C THR A 33 -14.58 -7.25 -1.96
N SER A 34 -14.47 -6.21 -1.13
CA SER A 34 -13.19 -5.60 -0.75
C SER A 34 -12.72 -6.15 0.59
N SER A 35 -11.53 -6.72 0.63
CA SER A 35 -10.92 -7.21 1.87
C SER A 35 -9.88 -6.24 2.41
N LEU A 36 -10.05 -5.84 3.68
CA LEU A 36 -9.16 -4.95 4.41
C LEU A 36 -8.50 -5.70 5.57
N ALA A 37 -7.23 -5.46 5.82
CA ALA A 37 -6.47 -6.16 6.86
C ALA A 37 -6.88 -5.78 8.30
N GLY A 38 -7.74 -4.79 8.50
CA GLY A 38 -8.12 -4.31 9.84
C GLY A 38 -7.03 -3.51 10.57
N ARG A 39 -6.04 -3.02 9.83
CA ARG A 39 -4.91 -2.25 10.40
C ARG A 39 -5.24 -0.80 10.74
N VAL A 40 -6.37 -0.30 10.27
CA VAL A 40 -6.87 1.06 10.51
C VAL A 40 -8.19 0.95 11.25
N ALA A 41 -8.31 1.68 12.36
CA ALA A 41 -9.49 1.63 13.23
C ALA A 41 -10.77 2.05 12.50
N GLU A 42 -10.69 3.08 11.66
CA GLU A 42 -11.83 3.57 10.87
C GLU A 42 -11.50 3.52 9.36
N PRO A 43 -11.78 2.40 8.67
CA PRO A 43 -11.63 2.34 7.24
C PRO A 43 -12.69 3.22 6.54
N ARG A 44 -12.29 3.91 5.46
CA ARG A 44 -13.27 4.63 4.61
C ARG A 44 -14.24 3.62 4.00
N LEU A 45 -15.53 3.95 3.96
CA LEU A 45 -16.56 3.14 3.33
C LEU A 45 -16.20 2.85 1.86
N LEU A 46 -16.40 1.59 1.48
CA LEU A 46 -16.14 1.10 0.12
C LEU A 46 -17.46 0.66 -0.51
N PRO A 47 -17.66 0.89 -1.82
CA PRO A 47 -18.76 0.28 -2.56
C PRO A 47 -18.65 -1.24 -2.57
N GLY A 48 -19.80 -1.92 -2.60
CA GLY A 48 -19.88 -3.38 -2.54
C GLY A 48 -19.79 -3.94 -1.12
N GLN A 49 -19.45 -5.22 -1.02
CA GLN A 49 -19.27 -5.89 0.26
C GLN A 49 -17.89 -5.58 0.83
N VAL A 50 -17.78 -5.43 2.14
CA VAL A 50 -16.51 -5.20 2.83
C VAL A 50 -16.27 -6.32 3.84
N ARG A 51 -15.07 -6.90 3.78
CA ARG A 51 -14.56 -7.86 4.74
C ARG A 51 -13.37 -7.23 5.48
N ILE A 52 -13.31 -7.38 6.79
CA ILE A 52 -12.20 -6.89 7.62
C ILE A 52 -11.54 -8.06 8.33
N GLY A 53 -10.22 -8.08 8.36
CA GLY A 53 -9.39 -9.09 9.05
C GLY A 53 -8.54 -9.95 8.11
N GLY A 54 -7.64 -10.73 8.72
CA GLY A 54 -6.77 -11.67 8.00
C GLY A 54 -7.52 -12.91 7.52
N PHE A 55 -6.90 -13.68 6.65
CA PHE A 55 -7.44 -14.96 6.17
C PHE A 55 -6.88 -16.18 6.92
N GLY A 56 -5.82 -16.00 7.72
CA GLY A 56 -5.13 -17.12 8.36
C GLY A 56 -4.13 -17.83 7.42
N GLY A 57 -3.42 -17.05 6.60
CA GLY A 57 -2.44 -17.59 5.66
C GLY A 57 -3.04 -17.94 4.29
N PRO A 58 -2.23 -18.58 3.40
CA PRO A 58 -2.66 -18.94 2.06
C PRO A 58 -3.77 -20.01 2.07
N GLU A 59 -3.72 -21.00 2.97
CA GLU A 59 -4.73 -22.05 3.10
C GLU A 59 -6.08 -21.46 3.52
N GLY A 60 -6.08 -20.50 4.45
CA GLY A 60 -7.28 -19.80 4.87
C GLY A 60 -7.88 -18.96 3.75
N LEU A 61 -7.04 -18.30 2.95
CA LEU A 61 -7.47 -17.55 1.77
C LEU A 61 -8.03 -18.50 0.71
N ALA A 62 -7.36 -19.61 0.41
CA ALA A 62 -7.83 -20.61 -0.55
C ALA A 62 -9.20 -21.19 -0.15
N ARG A 63 -9.39 -21.50 1.13
CA ARG A 63 -10.69 -21.95 1.66
C ARG A 63 -11.76 -20.90 1.45
N TRP A 64 -11.48 -19.64 1.79
CA TRP A 64 -12.42 -18.54 1.63
C TRP A 64 -12.81 -18.32 0.16
N LEU A 65 -11.84 -18.39 -0.77
CA LEU A 65 -12.09 -18.29 -2.22
C LEU A 65 -13.07 -19.36 -2.71
N ARG A 66 -12.92 -20.61 -2.24
CA ARG A 66 -13.84 -21.73 -2.59
C ARG A 66 -15.23 -21.52 -1.96
N GLU A 67 -15.30 -21.26 -0.68
CA GLU A 67 -16.57 -21.10 0.07
C GLU A 67 -17.42 -19.95 -0.47
N GLN A 68 -16.77 -18.85 -0.86
CA GLN A 68 -17.44 -17.68 -1.40
C GLN A 68 -17.62 -17.74 -2.92
N GLN A 69 -17.15 -18.79 -3.56
CA GLN A 69 -17.23 -18.96 -5.02
C GLN A 69 -16.65 -17.75 -5.76
N VAL A 70 -15.43 -17.38 -5.44
CA VAL A 70 -14.74 -16.24 -6.05
C VAL A 70 -14.30 -16.63 -7.47
N ASP A 71 -14.70 -15.83 -8.45
CA ASP A 71 -14.38 -16.05 -9.86
C ASP A 71 -13.05 -15.39 -10.27
N ALA A 72 -12.65 -14.28 -9.58
CA ALA A 72 -11.36 -13.63 -9.81
C ALA A 72 -10.87 -12.92 -8.55
N LEU A 73 -9.55 -12.92 -8.38
CA LEU A 73 -8.84 -12.27 -7.27
C LEU A 73 -7.98 -11.11 -7.81
N ILE A 74 -8.07 -9.95 -7.17
CA ILE A 74 -7.23 -8.79 -7.52
C ILE A 74 -6.45 -8.34 -6.29
N ASP A 75 -5.13 -8.40 -6.36
CA ASP A 75 -4.25 -7.84 -5.34
C ASP A 75 -3.97 -6.36 -5.66
N ALA A 76 -4.71 -5.48 -5.02
CA ALA A 76 -4.52 -4.03 -5.07
C ALA A 76 -4.03 -3.48 -3.72
N THR A 77 -3.25 -4.26 -2.99
CA THR A 77 -2.67 -3.89 -1.71
C THR A 77 -1.51 -2.91 -1.86
N HIS A 78 -1.04 -2.37 -0.73
CA HIS A 78 0.13 -1.50 -0.73
C HIS A 78 1.36 -2.29 -1.21
N PRO A 79 2.28 -1.71 -2.02
CA PRO A 79 3.47 -2.39 -2.53
C PRO A 79 4.34 -3.06 -1.45
N PHE A 80 4.24 -2.61 -0.20
CA PHE A 80 4.92 -3.18 0.97
C PHE A 80 4.10 -4.22 1.74
N ALA A 81 3.01 -4.69 1.18
CA ALA A 81 2.19 -5.75 1.80
C ALA A 81 2.57 -7.15 1.23
N GLY A 82 3.86 -7.44 1.08
CA GLY A 82 4.38 -8.65 0.41
C GLY A 82 3.76 -9.94 0.92
N THR A 83 3.61 -10.12 2.23
CA THR A 83 3.03 -11.35 2.81
C THR A 83 1.67 -11.69 2.20
N ILE A 84 0.74 -10.74 2.11
CA ILE A 84 -0.59 -11.03 1.54
C ILE A 84 -0.51 -11.26 0.03
N SER A 85 0.41 -10.61 -0.68
CA SER A 85 0.62 -10.84 -2.11
C SER A 85 1.10 -12.26 -2.41
N PHE A 86 2.07 -12.77 -1.62
CA PHE A 86 2.52 -14.17 -1.74
C PHE A 86 1.42 -15.15 -1.34
N ASN A 87 0.68 -14.88 -0.26
CA ASN A 87 -0.47 -15.72 0.13
C ASN A 87 -1.53 -15.75 -0.97
N ALA A 88 -1.79 -14.62 -1.63
CA ALA A 88 -2.74 -14.52 -2.72
C ALA A 88 -2.32 -15.35 -3.94
N ALA A 89 -1.03 -15.30 -4.31
CA ALA A 89 -0.49 -16.06 -5.42
C ALA A 89 -0.61 -17.57 -5.16
N GLN A 90 -0.23 -18.02 -3.97
CA GLN A 90 -0.36 -19.43 -3.58
C GLN A 90 -1.82 -19.87 -3.53
N ALA A 91 -2.67 -19.13 -2.82
CA ALA A 91 -4.09 -19.47 -2.68
C ALA A 91 -4.82 -19.52 -4.04
N ALA A 92 -4.57 -18.55 -4.91
CA ALA A 92 -5.17 -18.48 -6.23
C ALA A 92 -4.77 -19.69 -7.11
N ALA A 93 -3.48 -20.07 -7.05
CA ALA A 93 -2.98 -21.26 -7.75
C ALA A 93 -3.64 -22.56 -7.24
N ASP A 94 -3.76 -22.73 -5.91
CA ASP A 94 -4.34 -23.90 -5.26
C ASP A 94 -5.83 -24.10 -5.61
N VAL A 95 -6.56 -23.04 -5.92
CA VAL A 95 -8.00 -23.11 -6.23
C VAL A 95 -8.32 -22.77 -7.69
N HIS A 96 -7.29 -22.52 -8.52
CA HIS A 96 -7.41 -22.19 -9.93
C HIS A 96 -8.26 -20.92 -10.19
N VAL A 97 -8.16 -19.94 -9.30
CA VAL A 97 -8.80 -18.63 -9.45
C VAL A 97 -7.83 -17.68 -10.15
N PRO A 98 -8.22 -17.01 -11.25
CA PRO A 98 -7.39 -16.00 -11.90
C PRO A 98 -7.00 -14.89 -10.91
N LEU A 99 -5.70 -14.55 -10.87
CA LEU A 99 -5.14 -13.50 -10.05
C LEU A 99 -4.51 -12.40 -10.90
N LEU A 100 -4.80 -11.15 -10.58
CA LEU A 100 -4.15 -9.95 -11.12
C LEU A 100 -3.56 -9.11 -10.00
N ALA A 101 -2.37 -8.56 -10.18
CA ALA A 101 -1.80 -7.56 -9.28
C ALA A 101 -1.93 -6.15 -9.87
N VAL A 102 -2.40 -5.19 -9.05
CA VAL A 102 -2.40 -3.76 -9.39
C VAL A 102 -1.20 -3.12 -8.70
N ARG A 103 -0.19 -2.75 -9.48
CA ARG A 103 1.11 -2.22 -9.00
C ARG A 103 1.40 -0.89 -9.68
N ARG A 104 0.99 0.22 -9.04
CA ARG A 104 1.37 1.55 -9.54
C ARG A 104 2.90 1.68 -9.66
N PRO A 105 3.43 2.45 -10.62
CA PRO A 105 4.85 2.74 -10.74
C PRO A 105 5.43 3.31 -9.43
N GLY A 106 6.71 3.04 -9.17
CA GLY A 106 7.47 3.68 -8.10
C GLY A 106 7.67 5.16 -8.39
N TRP A 107 8.16 5.88 -7.39
CA TRP A 107 8.63 7.23 -7.64
C TRP A 107 9.96 7.19 -8.41
N VAL A 108 10.19 8.19 -9.21
CA VAL A 108 11.42 8.37 -9.97
C VAL A 108 12.07 9.67 -9.51
N ALA A 109 13.34 9.60 -9.15
CA ALA A 109 14.12 10.77 -8.77
C ALA A 109 14.21 11.75 -9.95
N THR A 110 14.14 13.04 -9.64
CA THR A 110 14.28 14.13 -10.59
C THR A 110 15.49 14.99 -10.23
N GLU A 111 15.86 15.91 -11.07
CA GLU A 111 16.98 16.83 -10.80
C GLU A 111 16.79 17.56 -9.47
N GLY A 112 17.83 17.60 -8.66
CA GLY A 112 17.83 18.16 -7.31
C GLY A 112 17.37 17.23 -6.20
N ASP A 113 16.90 16.02 -6.50
CA ASP A 113 16.61 15.01 -5.49
C ASP A 113 17.91 14.38 -4.96
N HIS A 114 18.05 14.31 -3.64
CA HIS A 114 19.14 13.62 -2.94
C HIS A 114 18.64 12.31 -2.34
N TRP A 115 18.37 11.31 -3.20
CA TRP A 115 17.86 10.02 -2.75
C TRP A 115 18.96 8.98 -2.57
N HIS A 116 18.83 8.23 -1.49
CA HIS A 116 19.65 7.06 -1.18
C HIS A 116 18.73 5.84 -1.09
N ASP A 117 18.86 4.94 -2.02
CA ASP A 117 18.11 3.70 -2.03
C ASP A 117 18.64 2.73 -0.97
N VAL A 118 17.73 2.18 -0.16
CA VAL A 118 18.02 1.16 0.84
C VAL A 118 17.12 -0.05 0.66
N ALA A 119 17.62 -1.23 0.96
CA ALA A 119 16.91 -2.47 0.71
C ALA A 119 15.76 -2.72 1.71
N SER A 120 15.89 -2.21 2.94
CA SER A 120 14.94 -2.45 4.03
C SER A 120 14.90 -1.28 5.01
N LEU A 121 14.00 -1.37 6.00
CA LEU A 121 13.95 -0.40 7.10
C LEU A 121 15.16 -0.51 8.03
N GLU A 122 15.69 -1.71 8.21
CA GLU A 122 16.92 -1.97 8.94
C GLU A 122 18.10 -1.30 8.24
N GLY A 123 18.23 -1.45 6.92
CA GLY A 123 19.23 -0.73 6.14
C GLY A 123 19.08 0.80 6.19
N ALA A 124 17.84 1.30 6.29
CA ALA A 124 17.62 2.73 6.54
C ALA A 124 18.10 3.14 7.92
N ALA A 125 17.85 2.33 8.96
CA ALA A 125 18.30 2.60 10.31
C ALA A 125 19.84 2.60 10.43
N GLU A 126 20.52 1.71 9.70
CA GLU A 126 21.99 1.67 9.63
C GLU A 126 22.58 2.91 8.95
N ALA A 127 21.92 3.43 7.92
CA ALA A 127 22.40 4.58 7.14
C ALA A 127 22.14 5.93 7.84
N LEU A 128 21.09 6.04 8.67
CA LEU A 128 20.64 7.30 9.28
C LEU A 128 21.71 8.07 10.04
N PRO A 129 22.55 7.44 10.92
CA PRO A 129 23.51 8.19 11.73
C PRO A 129 24.59 8.92 10.90
N ALA A 130 24.81 8.54 9.67
CA ALA A 130 25.74 9.22 8.75
C ALA A 130 25.12 10.42 8.03
N LEU A 131 23.78 10.57 8.07
CA LEU A 131 23.04 11.60 7.33
C LEU A 131 22.50 12.73 8.22
N GLY A 132 22.36 12.49 9.54
CA GLY A 132 21.90 13.50 10.47
C GLY A 132 21.46 12.93 11.82
N GLU A 133 20.93 13.78 12.67
CA GLU A 133 20.48 13.44 14.02
C GLU A 133 18.96 13.50 14.19
N ARG A 134 18.25 14.13 13.25
CA ARG A 134 16.80 14.36 13.28
C ARG A 134 16.13 13.81 12.04
N ALA A 135 15.47 12.67 12.18
CA ALA A 135 14.86 11.97 11.05
C ALA A 135 13.33 12.10 11.03
N PHE A 136 12.75 12.29 9.84
CA PHE A 136 11.31 12.20 9.63
C PHE A 136 10.95 10.85 9.04
N LEU A 137 10.30 9.99 9.86
CA LEU A 137 9.84 8.67 9.44
C LEU A 137 8.40 8.74 8.91
N THR A 138 8.25 8.49 7.62
CA THR A 138 6.93 8.39 6.95
C THR A 138 6.58 6.94 6.56
N THR A 139 7.15 5.99 7.28
CA THR A 139 7.05 4.54 7.02
C THR A 139 5.82 3.89 7.65
N GLY A 140 5.07 4.65 8.44
CA GLY A 140 3.93 4.18 9.23
C GLY A 140 4.36 3.43 10.50
N ARG A 141 3.39 3.16 11.39
CA ARG A 141 3.65 2.60 12.74
C ARG A 141 4.35 1.23 12.75
N MET A 142 4.08 0.39 11.75
CA MET A 142 4.60 -0.98 11.70
C MET A 142 6.11 -1.08 11.40
N GLY A 143 6.74 0.02 11.03
CA GLY A 143 8.17 0.01 10.68
C GLY A 143 9.10 0.56 11.77
N LEU A 144 8.56 0.97 12.92
CA LEU A 144 9.33 1.71 13.94
C LEU A 144 10.31 0.85 14.73
N ALA A 145 10.05 -0.44 14.83
CA ALA A 145 10.91 -1.40 15.51
C ALA A 145 12.36 -1.40 14.95
N ALA A 146 12.51 -1.19 13.64
CA ALA A 146 13.82 -1.12 13.00
C ALA A 146 14.70 0.03 13.53
N PHE A 147 14.08 1.10 14.03
CA PHE A 147 14.75 2.30 14.52
C PHE A 147 14.85 2.38 16.06
N ALA A 148 14.28 1.40 16.78
CA ALA A 148 14.16 1.45 18.25
C ALA A 148 15.51 1.50 18.99
N HIS A 149 16.58 1.00 18.37
CA HIS A 149 17.93 0.98 18.94
C HIS A 149 18.71 2.31 18.78
N LEU A 150 18.17 3.28 18.01
CA LEU A 150 18.83 4.56 17.74
C LEU A 150 18.51 5.59 18.84
N GLU A 151 19.04 5.36 20.06
CA GLU A 151 18.70 6.12 21.28
C GLU A 151 19.13 7.59 21.24
N HIS A 152 20.17 7.92 20.49
CA HIS A 152 20.72 9.27 20.38
C HIS A 152 20.02 10.15 19.34
N MET A 153 19.34 9.55 18.36
CA MET A 153 18.59 10.26 17.32
C MET A 153 17.22 10.73 17.79
N TRP A 154 16.73 11.81 17.21
CA TRP A 154 15.36 12.26 17.39
C TRP A 154 14.53 12.00 16.15
N PHE A 155 13.28 11.60 16.35
CA PHE A 155 12.39 11.19 15.26
C PHE A 155 11.07 11.97 15.25
N LEU A 156 10.70 12.54 14.11
CA LEU A 156 9.31 12.84 13.79
C LEU A 156 8.71 11.61 13.13
N VAL A 157 7.63 11.08 13.67
CA VAL A 157 6.98 9.88 13.14
C VAL A 157 5.58 10.20 12.68
N ARG A 158 5.27 9.99 11.39
CA ARG A 158 3.90 10.11 10.90
C ARG A 158 3.25 8.76 10.69
N SER A 159 2.08 8.59 11.29
CA SER A 159 1.24 7.40 11.16
C SER A 159 -0.24 7.75 11.20
N VAL A 160 -1.10 6.84 10.75
CA VAL A 160 -2.56 7.03 10.80
C VAL A 160 -3.09 6.77 12.20
N ASP A 161 -2.57 5.73 12.87
CA ASP A 161 -2.92 5.35 14.24
C ASP A 161 -1.67 5.45 15.13
N ALA A 162 -1.87 5.54 16.42
CA ALA A 162 -0.78 5.60 17.39
C ALA A 162 0.16 4.38 17.25
N PRO A 163 1.47 4.60 17.31
CA PRO A 163 2.43 3.50 17.31
C PRO A 163 2.46 2.79 18.67
N GLU A 164 2.92 1.54 18.64
CA GLU A 164 3.15 0.69 19.81
C GLU A 164 4.61 0.24 19.86
N PRO A 165 5.18 -0.01 21.04
CA PRO A 165 6.53 -0.54 21.17
C PRO A 165 6.74 -1.88 20.41
N PRO A 166 7.95 -2.16 19.90
CA PRO A 166 9.16 -1.35 20.04
C PRO A 166 9.20 -0.16 19.08
N MET A 167 9.69 0.98 19.57
CA MET A 167 9.80 2.24 18.83
C MET A 167 10.96 3.09 19.37
N PRO A 168 11.46 4.10 18.62
CA PRO A 168 12.51 4.98 19.09
C PRO A 168 12.14 5.69 20.41
N PRO A 169 13.08 5.83 21.36
CA PRO A 169 12.80 6.44 22.65
C PRO A 169 12.61 7.96 22.59
N ARG A 170 13.20 8.63 21.59
CA ARG A 170 13.16 10.08 21.39
C ARG A 170 12.36 10.42 20.14
N MET A 171 11.05 10.48 20.26
CA MET A 171 10.19 10.74 19.10
C MET A 171 8.99 11.61 19.43
N GLU A 172 8.51 12.29 18.40
CA GLU A 172 7.20 12.94 18.37
C GLU A 172 6.33 12.24 17.34
N THR A 173 5.07 11.96 17.68
CA THR A 173 4.13 11.29 16.77
C THR A 173 3.15 12.30 16.20
N LEU A 174 3.07 12.34 14.87
CA LEU A 174 2.08 13.08 14.11
C LEU A 174 1.02 12.08 13.58
N LEU A 175 -0.16 12.11 14.18
CA LEU A 175 -1.30 11.31 13.70
C LEU A 175 -1.99 12.04 12.55
N ASP A 176 -1.74 11.60 11.32
CA ASP A 176 -2.25 12.28 10.14
C ASP A 176 -2.42 11.31 8.95
N ARG A 177 -3.36 11.67 8.07
CA ARG A 177 -3.69 10.89 6.87
C ARG A 177 -3.78 11.79 5.65
N GLY A 178 -2.97 11.49 4.66
CA GLY A 178 -2.97 12.22 3.39
C GLY A 178 -4.36 12.33 2.69
N PRO A 179 -4.45 13.17 1.68
CA PRO A 179 -3.34 13.77 0.92
C PRO A 179 -2.64 14.90 1.66
N PHE A 180 -1.35 15.10 1.39
CA PHE A 180 -0.51 16.14 1.99
C PHE A 180 -0.18 17.22 0.95
N THR A 181 0.07 18.47 1.42
CA THR A 181 0.50 19.57 0.56
C THR A 181 2.00 19.80 0.67
N VAL A 182 2.63 20.35 -0.36
CA VAL A 182 4.07 20.67 -0.35
C VAL A 182 4.39 21.71 0.73
N GLU A 183 3.52 22.72 0.87
CA GLU A 183 3.65 23.76 1.90
C GLU A 183 3.63 23.18 3.31
N GLY A 184 2.68 22.27 3.58
CA GLY A 184 2.57 21.59 4.88
C GLY A 184 3.80 20.71 5.16
N GLU A 185 4.29 19.97 4.18
CA GLU A 185 5.50 19.15 4.32
C GLU A 185 6.74 20.03 4.55
N ARG A 186 6.88 21.13 3.80
CA ARG A 186 7.98 22.09 3.98
C ARG A 186 7.99 22.70 5.40
N GLU A 187 6.83 23.09 5.90
CA GLU A 187 6.68 23.61 7.28
C GLU A 187 7.07 22.57 8.32
N LEU A 188 6.67 21.29 8.13
CA LEU A 188 7.07 20.20 9.03
C LEU A 188 8.59 20.00 9.04
N LEU A 189 9.24 19.94 7.86
CA LEU A 189 10.69 19.80 7.77
C LEU A 189 11.41 20.95 8.48
N ARG A 190 10.99 22.19 8.25
CA ARG A 190 11.56 23.38 8.85
C ARG A 190 11.33 23.42 10.38
N ARG A 191 10.09 23.24 10.84
CA ARG A 191 9.68 23.35 12.25
C ARG A 191 10.40 22.35 13.13
N HIS A 192 10.58 21.13 12.63
CA HIS A 192 11.22 20.06 13.38
C HIS A 192 12.72 19.94 13.07
N ALA A 193 13.29 20.88 12.29
CA ALA A 193 14.70 20.87 11.87
C ALA A 193 15.14 19.48 11.39
N VAL A 194 14.39 18.93 10.43
CA VAL A 194 14.61 17.57 9.91
C VAL A 194 15.87 17.56 9.04
N ASP A 195 16.81 16.68 9.35
CA ASP A 195 18.06 16.48 8.59
C ASP A 195 17.89 15.44 7.50
N VAL A 196 17.02 14.45 7.71
CA VAL A 196 16.83 13.34 6.76
C VAL A 196 15.38 12.82 6.79
N LEU A 197 14.85 12.52 5.60
CA LEU A 197 13.53 11.91 5.41
C LEU A 197 13.68 10.42 5.14
N VAL A 198 12.90 9.59 5.80
CA VAL A 198 12.79 8.14 5.50
C VAL A 198 11.41 7.83 4.94
N THR A 199 11.36 7.23 3.77
CA THR A 199 10.10 6.84 3.13
C THR A 199 10.20 5.48 2.46
N LYS A 200 9.06 4.79 2.33
CA LYS A 200 8.90 3.61 1.48
C LYS A 200 8.56 4.06 0.06
N ASP A 201 9.16 3.47 -0.96
CA ASP A 201 8.77 3.72 -2.35
C ASP A 201 7.34 3.25 -2.61
N SER A 202 6.39 4.06 -2.19
CA SER A 202 4.97 3.72 -2.38
C SER A 202 4.45 4.07 -3.78
N GLY A 203 5.07 5.02 -4.48
CA GLY A 203 4.60 5.55 -5.77
C GLY A 203 3.27 6.34 -5.67
N ALA A 204 2.75 6.59 -4.46
CA ALA A 204 1.45 7.22 -4.28
C ALA A 204 1.51 8.74 -4.46
N ALA A 205 0.70 9.30 -5.36
CA ALA A 205 0.59 10.74 -5.57
C ALA A 205 0.17 11.48 -4.28
N ALA A 206 -0.73 10.90 -3.48
CA ALA A 206 -1.22 11.49 -2.23
C ALA A 206 -0.15 11.71 -1.16
N THR A 207 1.03 11.10 -1.30
CA THR A 207 2.14 11.19 -0.34
C THR A 207 3.45 11.64 -0.99
N ALA A 208 3.42 12.09 -2.24
CA ALA A 208 4.60 12.55 -2.98
C ALA A 208 5.06 13.96 -2.54
N ALA A 209 4.18 14.77 -1.96
CA ALA A 209 4.46 16.15 -1.54
C ALA A 209 5.72 16.28 -0.67
N LYS A 210 5.97 15.30 0.22
CA LYS A 210 7.16 15.27 1.07
C LYS A 210 8.48 15.17 0.29
N LEU A 211 8.48 14.51 -0.87
CA LEU A 211 9.67 14.38 -1.72
C LEU A 211 9.99 15.71 -2.39
N VAL A 212 8.97 16.43 -2.84
CA VAL A 212 9.13 17.80 -3.38
C VAL A 212 9.65 18.73 -2.29
N ALA A 213 9.06 18.69 -1.10
CA ALA A 213 9.50 19.54 0.02
C ALA A 213 10.94 19.22 0.47
N ALA A 214 11.32 17.92 0.50
CA ALA A 214 12.69 17.52 0.82
C ALA A 214 13.69 18.02 -0.22
N ARG A 215 13.39 17.90 -1.53
CA ARG A 215 14.22 18.45 -2.61
C ARG A 215 14.42 19.94 -2.46
N GLU A 216 13.34 20.72 -2.28
CA GLU A 216 13.41 22.17 -2.13
C GLU A 216 14.19 22.62 -0.88
N ALA A 217 14.17 21.81 0.17
CA ALA A 217 14.91 22.06 1.40
C ALA A 217 16.34 21.48 1.41
N GLY A 218 16.74 20.77 0.35
CA GLY A 218 18.04 20.08 0.29
C GLY A 218 18.17 18.90 1.29
N VAL A 219 17.05 18.38 1.79
CA VAL A 219 17.01 17.29 2.77
C VAL A 219 17.19 15.95 2.04
N PRO A 220 18.21 15.14 2.39
CA PRO A 220 18.38 13.81 1.82
C PRO A 220 17.22 12.88 2.19
N VAL A 221 16.91 11.96 1.27
CA VAL A 221 15.82 11.00 1.43
C VAL A 221 16.33 9.57 1.36
N LEU A 222 16.13 8.80 2.43
CA LEU A 222 16.30 7.35 2.40
C LEU A 222 15.02 6.73 1.84
N VAL A 223 15.12 6.15 0.64
CA VAL A 223 14.01 5.50 -0.05
C VAL A 223 14.13 4.00 0.12
N VAL A 224 13.24 3.42 0.90
CA VAL A 224 13.18 1.96 1.09
C VAL A 224 12.58 1.34 -0.18
N ARG A 225 13.31 0.42 -0.80
CA ARG A 225 12.88 -0.29 -2.00
C ARG A 225 11.69 -1.20 -1.72
N ARG A 226 10.90 -1.43 -2.75
CA ARG A 226 9.78 -2.39 -2.68
C ARG A 226 10.29 -3.81 -2.46
N PRO A 227 9.61 -4.60 -1.62
CA PRO A 227 9.92 -6.01 -1.48
C PRO A 227 9.66 -6.76 -2.81
N PRO A 228 10.23 -7.95 -2.98
CA PRO A 228 9.95 -8.82 -4.10
C PRO A 228 8.44 -9.10 -4.25
N VAL A 229 8.02 -9.38 -5.48
CA VAL A 229 6.65 -9.77 -5.83
C VAL A 229 6.59 -11.25 -6.23
N PRO A 230 5.44 -11.92 -6.11
CA PRO A 230 5.27 -13.27 -6.60
C PRO A 230 5.52 -13.35 -8.09
N GLN A 231 6.32 -14.33 -8.52
CA GLN A 231 6.58 -14.57 -9.94
C GLN A 231 5.35 -15.15 -10.65
N GLY A 232 5.19 -14.84 -11.94
CA GLY A 232 4.13 -15.39 -12.78
C GLY A 232 2.75 -14.77 -12.57
N VAL A 233 2.58 -13.82 -11.64
CA VAL A 233 1.34 -13.08 -11.49
C VAL A 233 1.32 -11.92 -12.48
N PRO A 234 0.31 -11.83 -13.38
CA PRO A 234 0.18 -10.69 -14.28
C PRO A 234 -0.04 -9.39 -13.49
N GLU A 235 0.57 -8.31 -13.96
CA GLU A 235 0.52 -7.00 -13.31
C GLU A 235 -0.02 -5.92 -14.25
N VAL A 236 -0.73 -4.95 -13.65
CA VAL A 236 -1.17 -3.72 -14.31
C VAL A 236 -0.87 -2.50 -13.45
N ALA A 237 -0.70 -1.34 -14.09
CA ALA A 237 -0.30 -0.12 -13.40
C ALA A 237 -1.44 0.54 -12.60
N GLY A 238 -2.69 0.33 -13.00
CA GLY A 238 -3.80 1.05 -12.40
C GLY A 238 -5.18 0.40 -12.51
N PRO A 239 -6.19 1.04 -11.89
CA PRO A 239 -7.56 0.49 -11.84
C PRO A 239 -8.20 0.28 -13.21
N ALA A 240 -7.99 1.20 -14.17
CA ALA A 240 -8.61 1.10 -15.49
C ALA A 240 -8.19 -0.17 -16.23
N GLU A 241 -6.91 -0.52 -16.20
CA GLU A 241 -6.38 -1.73 -16.80
C GLU A 241 -6.91 -3.00 -16.09
N ALA A 242 -7.09 -2.92 -14.75
CA ALA A 242 -7.68 -4.01 -13.99
C ALA A 242 -9.17 -4.23 -14.33
N VAL A 243 -9.93 -3.16 -14.56
CA VAL A 243 -11.32 -3.23 -15.04
C VAL A 243 -11.36 -3.91 -16.42
N GLU A 244 -10.48 -3.53 -17.34
CA GLU A 244 -10.38 -4.16 -18.66
C GLU A 244 -10.00 -5.65 -18.58
N TRP A 245 -9.12 -6.02 -17.63
CA TRP A 245 -8.80 -7.41 -17.37
C TRP A 245 -10.04 -8.20 -16.92
N VAL A 246 -10.83 -7.68 -15.98
CA VAL A 246 -12.10 -8.31 -15.53
C VAL A 246 -13.09 -8.46 -16.70
N ARG A 247 -13.23 -7.42 -17.52
CA ARG A 247 -14.12 -7.47 -18.70
C ARG A 247 -13.70 -8.53 -19.73
N ARG A 248 -12.41 -8.75 -19.90
CA ARG A 248 -11.89 -9.82 -20.78
C ARG A 248 -12.12 -11.21 -20.20
N LEU A 249 -12.02 -11.37 -18.89
CA LEU A 249 -12.32 -12.64 -18.22
C LEU A 249 -13.82 -13.01 -18.30
N PHE A 250 -14.68 -12.01 -18.21
CA PHE A 250 -16.14 -12.18 -18.15
C PHE A 250 -16.83 -11.31 -19.21
N PRO A 251 -16.68 -11.69 -20.50
CA PRO A 251 -17.32 -10.94 -21.58
C PRO A 251 -18.85 -10.97 -21.40
N ARG A 252 -19.47 -9.80 -21.49
CA ARG A 252 -20.93 -9.71 -21.48
C ARG A 252 -21.47 -10.46 -22.70
N SER A 253 -22.34 -11.43 -22.49
CA SER A 253 -23.09 -12.05 -23.58
C SER A 253 -23.80 -10.92 -24.36
N ARG A 254 -23.52 -10.77 -25.64
CA ARG A 254 -24.29 -9.88 -26.49
C ARG A 254 -25.74 -10.32 -26.41
N PRO A 255 -26.71 -9.42 -26.15
CA PRO A 255 -28.11 -9.80 -26.39
C PRO A 255 -28.21 -10.24 -27.84
N PHE A 256 -28.76 -11.42 -28.04
CA PHE A 256 -29.12 -11.89 -29.40
C PHE A 256 -30.03 -10.86 -30.04
N PRO A 257 -29.81 -10.51 -31.32
CA PRO A 257 -30.67 -9.60 -32.05
C PRO A 257 -32.09 -10.15 -32.20
#